data_204adb145b5629952fdbf0dd9a09f36c
#
_entry.id   204adb145b5629952fdbf0dd9a09f36c
#
_cell.length_a   1.000
_cell.length_b   1.000
_cell.length_c   1.000
_cell.angle_alpha   90.00
_cell.angle_beta   90.00
_cell.angle_gamma   90.00
#
_symmetry.space_group_name_H-M   'P 1'
#
loop_
_entity.id
_entity.type
_entity.pdbx_description
1 polymer ?
#
loop_
_entity_poly.entity_id
_entity_poly.type
_entity_poly.pdbx_seq_one_letter_code
_entity_poly.pdbx_strand_id
1 'polypeptide(L)'
;MKNKFLFTALLFASFGFVSEAQTRVPFIQTLQNPNRWVDSVFNKMNRNQKISQLFMVRAHTDLGQRYIDSIAAVIKKEHIGGIVFFQGGPGRQAIATNQYQAVSKVPLMIALDGEWGLGMRLDSTLSYPYQMTLGAIQDKSLIYQMGLEVAKDFKRLGMQINFAPDMDVNNNPRNPVINYRSFGENKYNVAEKGIAYMKGMQDGGIFTTAKHFPGHGDTDVDSHFDLPQLPFTAGRLDSLEMYPFKQAFDAGLSGVMVAHMSIPALDPTPHVPSTLSKPIVTGILKEKLGFKGLIFSDAMGMKGVVKYFPNGEADVRGIIAGMDVIELSENSDRAVKLIRKSIRQKRLSWEDIDEKVKRILQAKYWMGLNDLKPVDPKNIVQDLNRLASQQLVQKLTDASVTVLNYASLFPLQNDFVRKTAILSIGPSGVTPFSEAIKNTNSFLFIVPKDITLVELEKVKNELKKYNQFIMAIHDTRKRPASTLDYNNPLKLFIADMASKNTISVVFANPYTVAGLPGLEKSKALIMGYQDMPEMEKSAAKVILGNLKANGKLPVTINSFFKYGDGAQMK
;
A
#
# COMPACT_ATOMS: atom_id res chain seq x y z
N MET A 1 69.91 -37.21 -4.28
CA MET A 1 68.59 -37.17 -5.02
C MET A 1 67.61 -36.37 -4.18
N LYS A 2 67.34 -35.16 -4.57
CA LYS A 2 66.41 -34.24 -3.85
C LYS A 2 65.13 -34.07 -4.69
N ASN A 3 64.02 -34.63 -4.24
CA ASN A 3 62.75 -34.46 -4.85
C ASN A 3 62.16 -33.12 -4.39
N LYS A 4 61.91 -32.20 -5.34
CA LYS A 4 61.12 -30.98 -5.13
C LYS A 4 59.67 -31.27 -5.52
N PHE A 5 58.74 -31.21 -4.56
CA PHE A 5 57.32 -31.19 -4.80
C PHE A 5 56.89 -29.75 -5.14
N LEU A 6 56.33 -29.57 -6.32
CA LEU A 6 55.71 -28.32 -6.77
C LEU A 6 54.24 -28.37 -6.38
N PHE A 7 53.80 -27.50 -5.45
CA PHE A 7 52.40 -27.31 -5.14
C PHE A 7 51.85 -26.24 -6.07
N THR A 8 51.01 -26.64 -7.03
CA THR A 8 50.23 -25.71 -7.88
C THR A 8 48.91 -25.38 -7.18
N ALA A 9 48.80 -24.16 -6.64
CA ALA A 9 47.56 -23.67 -6.08
C ALA A 9 46.64 -23.21 -7.23
N LEU A 10 45.56 -23.94 -7.46
CA LEU A 10 44.47 -23.49 -8.34
C LEU A 10 43.59 -22.45 -7.59
N LEU A 11 43.70 -21.18 -7.98
CA LEU A 11 42.77 -20.13 -7.58
C LEU A 11 41.46 -20.32 -8.37
N PHE A 12 40.42 -20.83 -7.72
CA PHE A 12 39.06 -20.75 -8.25
C PHE A 12 38.55 -19.31 -8.05
N ALA A 13 38.62 -18.50 -9.09
CA ALA A 13 37.91 -17.24 -9.16
C ALA A 13 36.39 -17.54 -9.38
N SER A 14 35.61 -17.50 -8.30
CA SER A 14 34.16 -17.53 -8.38
C SER A 14 33.69 -16.19 -8.97
N PHE A 15 33.51 -16.15 -10.28
CA PHE A 15 32.73 -15.09 -10.92
C PHE A 15 31.27 -15.27 -10.51
N GLY A 16 30.84 -14.52 -9.50
CA GLY A 16 29.44 -14.31 -9.21
C GLY A 16 28.80 -13.63 -10.42
N PHE A 17 28.04 -14.37 -11.22
CA PHE A 17 27.14 -13.77 -12.20
C PHE A 17 26.09 -12.97 -11.42
N VAL A 18 26.32 -11.67 -11.27
CA VAL A 18 25.24 -10.72 -10.99
C VAL A 18 24.40 -10.74 -12.26
N SER A 19 23.31 -11.50 -12.26
CA SER A 19 22.29 -11.40 -13.28
C SER A 19 21.73 -9.98 -13.17
N GLU A 20 22.17 -9.06 -14.03
CA GLU A 20 21.47 -7.81 -14.27
C GLU A 20 20.03 -8.19 -14.64
N ALA A 21 19.09 -7.82 -13.80
CA ALA A 21 17.68 -7.97 -14.11
C ALA A 21 17.44 -7.16 -15.38
N GLN A 22 17.23 -7.86 -16.50
CA GLN A 22 16.95 -7.25 -17.78
C GLN A 22 15.70 -6.39 -17.62
N THR A 23 15.86 -5.07 -17.60
CA THR A 23 14.75 -4.13 -17.40
C THR A 23 13.70 -4.37 -18.47
N ARG A 24 12.52 -4.74 -18.01
CA ARG A 24 11.40 -5.06 -18.92
C ARG A 24 10.94 -3.79 -19.63
N VAL A 25 10.67 -3.88 -20.94
CA VAL A 25 10.12 -2.76 -21.70
C VAL A 25 8.81 -2.30 -21.06
N PRO A 26 8.67 -1.02 -20.67
CA PRO A 26 7.45 -0.49 -20.08
C PRO A 26 6.23 -0.74 -20.95
N PHE A 27 5.09 -1.09 -20.33
CA PHE A 27 3.84 -1.38 -21.05
C PHE A 27 3.47 -0.28 -22.07
N ILE A 28 3.57 0.99 -21.65
CA ILE A 28 3.20 2.14 -22.48
C ILE A 28 3.99 2.22 -23.81
N GLN A 29 5.21 1.68 -23.86
CA GLN A 29 6.02 1.63 -25.06
C GLN A 29 5.60 0.51 -26.00
N THR A 30 4.83 -0.46 -25.54
CA THR A 30 4.35 -1.60 -26.35
C THR A 30 3.02 -1.34 -27.05
N LEU A 31 2.31 -0.26 -26.67
CA LEU A 31 0.95 0.02 -27.14
C LEU A 31 0.82 0.20 -28.66
N GLN A 32 1.86 0.68 -29.32
CA GLN A 32 1.89 0.89 -30.78
C GLN A 32 2.44 -0.31 -31.55
N ASN A 33 2.92 -1.35 -30.86
CA ASN A 33 3.52 -2.50 -31.52
C ASN A 33 2.45 -3.45 -32.08
N PRO A 34 2.49 -3.80 -33.36
CA PRO A 34 1.60 -4.81 -33.93
C PRO A 34 1.72 -6.13 -33.17
N ASN A 35 0.59 -6.76 -32.88
CA ASN A 35 0.58 -7.98 -32.08
C ASN A 35 -0.43 -9.00 -32.64
N ARG A 36 0.08 -10.08 -33.25
CA ARG A 36 -0.75 -11.13 -33.86
C ARG A 36 -1.67 -11.83 -32.86
N TRP A 37 -1.25 -12.00 -31.60
CA TRP A 37 -2.09 -12.59 -30.57
C TRP A 37 -3.28 -11.68 -30.25
N VAL A 38 -3.03 -10.38 -30.09
CA VAL A 38 -4.08 -9.37 -29.86
C VAL A 38 -5.11 -9.39 -30.98
N ASP A 39 -4.66 -9.33 -32.23
CA ASP A 39 -5.55 -9.35 -33.40
C ASP A 39 -6.35 -10.65 -33.50
N SER A 40 -5.69 -11.79 -33.25
CA SER A 40 -6.36 -13.11 -33.27
C SER A 40 -7.44 -13.23 -32.23
N VAL A 41 -7.18 -12.80 -30.96
CA VAL A 41 -8.16 -12.84 -29.87
C VAL A 41 -9.28 -11.86 -30.14
N PHE A 42 -8.95 -10.62 -30.54
CA PHE A 42 -9.92 -9.57 -30.82
C PHE A 42 -10.94 -9.97 -31.92
N ASN A 43 -10.46 -10.58 -33.02
CA ASN A 43 -11.30 -10.98 -34.13
C ASN A 43 -12.21 -12.18 -33.84
N LYS A 44 -11.87 -13.00 -32.85
CA LYS A 44 -12.70 -14.14 -32.38
C LYS A 44 -13.82 -13.73 -31.43
N MET A 45 -13.79 -12.51 -30.89
CA MET A 45 -14.79 -12.03 -29.93
C MET A 45 -16.01 -11.45 -30.64
N ASN A 46 -17.19 -11.84 -30.16
CA ASN A 46 -18.42 -11.14 -30.54
C ASN A 46 -18.56 -9.81 -29.77
N ARG A 47 -19.54 -8.99 -30.17
CA ARG A 47 -19.77 -7.64 -29.60
C ARG A 47 -20.00 -7.62 -28.09
N ASN A 48 -20.69 -8.63 -27.53
CA ASN A 48 -20.89 -8.71 -26.08
C ASN A 48 -19.58 -9.04 -25.36
N GLN A 49 -18.83 -10.02 -25.87
CA GLN A 49 -17.54 -10.40 -25.31
C GLN A 49 -16.56 -9.23 -25.32
N LYS A 50 -16.54 -8.41 -26.35
CA LYS A 50 -15.72 -7.21 -26.41
C LYS A 50 -16.06 -6.23 -25.28
N ILE A 51 -17.35 -5.90 -25.10
CA ILE A 51 -17.77 -5.03 -23.99
C ILE A 51 -17.42 -5.66 -22.64
N SER A 52 -17.63 -6.96 -22.47
CA SER A 52 -17.35 -7.66 -21.20
C SER A 52 -15.88 -7.65 -20.81
N GLN A 53 -14.94 -7.53 -21.78
CA GLN A 53 -13.52 -7.40 -21.46
C GLN A 53 -13.18 -6.13 -20.68
N LEU A 54 -14.05 -5.13 -20.66
CA LEU A 54 -13.87 -3.88 -19.91
C LEU A 54 -14.20 -4.03 -18.41
N PHE A 55 -14.66 -5.21 -17.96
CA PHE A 55 -15.13 -5.40 -16.57
C PHE A 55 -14.22 -6.32 -15.78
N MET A 56 -13.97 -5.94 -14.53
CA MET A 56 -13.38 -6.78 -13.50
C MET A 56 -14.36 -6.98 -12.35
N VAL A 57 -14.56 -8.23 -11.92
CA VAL A 57 -15.48 -8.56 -10.84
C VAL A 57 -14.75 -8.99 -9.57
N ARG A 58 -15.43 -8.86 -8.44
CA ARG A 58 -14.90 -9.21 -7.12
C ARG A 58 -14.79 -10.72 -6.93
N ALA A 59 -13.71 -11.19 -6.31
CA ALA A 59 -13.50 -12.55 -5.90
C ALA A 59 -13.00 -12.63 -4.45
N HIS A 60 -13.47 -13.63 -3.72
CA HIS A 60 -13.07 -13.94 -2.36
C HIS A 60 -12.76 -15.44 -2.24
N THR A 61 -11.86 -15.81 -1.31
CA THR A 61 -11.57 -17.23 -1.04
C THR A 61 -11.83 -17.64 0.42
N ASP A 62 -12.36 -16.73 1.21
CA ASP A 62 -12.84 -16.95 2.59
C ASP A 62 -14.36 -17.16 2.69
N LEU A 63 -15.10 -16.94 1.60
CA LEU A 63 -16.55 -17.12 1.53
C LEU A 63 -17.00 -18.54 1.14
N GLY A 64 -16.06 -19.48 1.05
CA GLY A 64 -16.33 -20.91 0.78
C GLY A 64 -16.52 -21.26 -0.70
N GLN A 65 -16.54 -22.58 -0.98
CA GLN A 65 -16.54 -23.12 -2.34
C GLN A 65 -17.75 -22.69 -3.18
N ARG A 66 -18.94 -22.62 -2.56
CA ARG A 66 -20.16 -22.17 -3.28
C ARG A 66 -20.02 -20.76 -3.88
N TYR A 67 -19.36 -19.86 -3.16
CA TYR A 67 -19.07 -18.52 -3.68
C TYR A 67 -18.09 -18.59 -4.85
N ILE A 68 -17.02 -19.37 -4.71
CA ILE A 68 -16.01 -19.55 -5.77
C ILE A 68 -16.68 -20.09 -7.04
N ASP A 69 -17.54 -21.09 -6.92
CA ASP A 69 -18.28 -21.67 -8.05
C ASP A 69 -19.22 -20.66 -8.70
N SER A 70 -19.86 -19.80 -7.91
CA SER A 70 -20.72 -18.71 -8.44
C SER A 70 -19.95 -17.72 -9.30
N ILE A 71 -18.74 -17.34 -8.88
CA ILE A 71 -17.87 -16.45 -9.68
C ILE A 71 -17.38 -17.17 -10.95
N ALA A 72 -17.02 -18.45 -10.87
CA ALA A 72 -16.67 -19.25 -12.05
C ALA A 72 -17.84 -19.31 -13.07
N ALA A 73 -19.09 -19.39 -12.59
CA ALA A 73 -20.27 -19.34 -13.44
C ALA A 73 -20.45 -17.97 -14.12
N VAL A 74 -20.20 -16.86 -13.41
CA VAL A 74 -20.21 -15.49 -13.98
C VAL A 74 -19.15 -15.38 -15.07
N ILE A 75 -17.90 -15.80 -14.81
CA ILE A 75 -16.81 -15.77 -15.79
C ILE A 75 -17.17 -16.52 -17.06
N LYS A 76 -17.68 -17.76 -16.90
CA LYS A 76 -18.07 -18.63 -18.03
C LYS A 76 -19.20 -18.03 -18.86
N LYS A 77 -20.19 -17.42 -18.20
CA LYS A 77 -21.39 -16.85 -18.84
C LYS A 77 -21.12 -15.51 -19.50
N GLU A 78 -20.45 -14.61 -18.79
CA GLU A 78 -20.34 -13.20 -19.18
C GLU A 78 -19.06 -12.87 -19.94
N HIS A 79 -18.05 -13.73 -19.88
CA HIS A 79 -16.74 -13.54 -20.53
C HIS A 79 -16.03 -12.24 -20.11
N ILE A 80 -16.08 -11.92 -18.82
CA ILE A 80 -15.46 -10.73 -18.24
C ILE A 80 -13.96 -10.66 -18.46
N GLY A 81 -13.39 -9.45 -18.40
CA GLY A 81 -11.97 -9.18 -18.67
C GLY A 81 -11.03 -9.57 -17.55
N GLY A 82 -11.49 -9.54 -16.29
CA GLY A 82 -10.65 -9.86 -15.14
C GLY A 82 -11.42 -10.01 -13.83
N ILE A 83 -10.66 -10.29 -12.78
CA ILE A 83 -11.14 -10.38 -11.39
C ILE A 83 -10.22 -9.60 -10.45
N VAL A 84 -10.79 -9.16 -9.33
CA VAL A 84 -10.06 -8.54 -8.21
C VAL A 84 -10.25 -9.41 -6.99
N PHE A 85 -9.16 -10.01 -6.50
CA PHE A 85 -9.20 -10.76 -5.25
C PHE A 85 -9.22 -9.83 -4.04
N PHE A 86 -10.04 -10.18 -3.07
CA PHE A 86 -10.12 -9.60 -1.73
C PHE A 86 -9.62 -10.62 -0.70
N GLN A 87 -10.30 -10.70 0.46
CA GLN A 87 -9.87 -11.52 1.57
C GLN A 87 -9.85 -13.02 1.23
N GLY A 88 -8.91 -13.72 1.86
CA GLY A 88 -8.79 -15.17 1.76
C GLY A 88 -7.43 -15.70 2.15
N GLY A 89 -7.15 -16.93 1.74
CA GLY A 89 -5.87 -17.58 1.98
C GLY A 89 -5.15 -17.92 0.67
N PRO A 90 -3.80 -17.90 0.66
CA PRO A 90 -3.01 -17.99 -0.58
C PRO A 90 -3.19 -19.35 -1.28
N GLY A 91 -3.29 -20.46 -0.53
CA GLY A 91 -3.54 -21.79 -1.12
C GLY A 91 -4.91 -21.89 -1.79
N ARG A 92 -5.95 -21.37 -1.13
CA ARG A 92 -7.31 -21.32 -1.70
C ARG A 92 -7.35 -20.41 -2.93
N GLN A 93 -6.62 -19.30 -2.91
CA GLN A 93 -6.53 -18.39 -4.06
C GLN A 93 -5.85 -19.03 -5.26
N ALA A 94 -4.76 -19.77 -5.09
CA ALA A 94 -4.09 -20.50 -6.17
C ALA A 94 -5.03 -21.48 -6.87
N ILE A 95 -5.83 -22.23 -6.10
CA ILE A 95 -6.83 -23.17 -6.62
C ILE A 95 -7.93 -22.41 -7.38
N ALA A 96 -8.48 -21.34 -6.78
CA ALA A 96 -9.52 -20.53 -7.41
C ALA A 96 -9.01 -19.85 -8.69
N THR A 97 -7.77 -19.36 -8.71
CA THR A 97 -7.10 -18.80 -9.90
C THR A 97 -7.13 -19.80 -11.06
N ASN A 98 -6.73 -21.05 -10.81
CA ASN A 98 -6.74 -22.10 -11.82
C ASN A 98 -8.15 -22.40 -12.30
N GLN A 99 -9.13 -22.52 -11.38
CA GLN A 99 -10.53 -22.75 -11.71
C GLN A 99 -11.10 -21.63 -12.61
N TYR A 100 -10.84 -20.38 -12.28
CA TYR A 100 -11.34 -19.23 -13.03
C TYR A 100 -10.70 -19.11 -14.40
N GLN A 101 -9.39 -19.31 -14.51
CA GLN A 101 -8.70 -19.31 -15.79
C GLN A 101 -9.16 -20.44 -16.71
N ALA A 102 -9.42 -21.62 -16.17
CA ALA A 102 -9.88 -22.79 -16.93
C ALA A 102 -11.26 -22.61 -17.60
N VAL A 103 -12.15 -21.80 -17.00
CA VAL A 103 -13.50 -21.53 -17.55
C VAL A 103 -13.56 -20.28 -18.41
N SER A 104 -12.49 -19.49 -18.46
CA SER A 104 -12.41 -18.24 -19.22
C SER A 104 -11.97 -18.50 -20.67
N LYS A 105 -12.68 -17.90 -21.64
CA LYS A 105 -12.30 -17.99 -23.07
C LYS A 105 -11.11 -17.10 -23.45
N VAL A 106 -10.98 -15.96 -22.78
CA VAL A 106 -9.86 -15.03 -22.91
C VAL A 106 -9.21 -14.96 -21.53
N PRO A 107 -7.90 -15.19 -21.38
CA PRO A 107 -7.26 -15.20 -20.09
C PRO A 107 -7.60 -13.97 -19.24
N LEU A 108 -7.96 -14.20 -17.98
CA LEU A 108 -8.36 -13.12 -17.05
C LEU A 108 -7.15 -12.33 -16.58
N MET A 109 -7.30 -11.02 -16.51
CA MET A 109 -6.46 -10.18 -15.66
C MET A 109 -6.83 -10.45 -14.20
N ILE A 110 -5.86 -10.78 -13.37
CA ILE A 110 -6.08 -11.02 -11.94
C ILE A 110 -5.36 -9.94 -11.14
N ALA A 111 -6.14 -9.19 -10.38
CA ALA A 111 -5.68 -8.07 -9.58
C ALA A 111 -5.89 -8.30 -8.08
N LEU A 112 -5.14 -7.54 -7.28
CA LEU A 112 -5.30 -7.43 -5.83
C LEU A 112 -4.77 -6.07 -5.37
N ASP A 113 -5.38 -5.51 -4.30
CA ASP A 113 -4.78 -4.39 -3.56
C ASP A 113 -3.65 -4.92 -2.67
N GLY A 114 -2.43 -4.66 -3.05
CA GLY A 114 -1.23 -5.09 -2.34
C GLY A 114 -0.30 -3.93 -1.99
N GLU A 115 -0.83 -2.85 -1.38
CA GLU A 115 -0.06 -1.65 -1.03
C GLU A 115 1.12 -1.97 -0.11
N TRP A 116 0.94 -2.92 0.80
CA TRP A 116 2.00 -3.50 1.64
C TRP A 116 2.16 -5.01 1.40
N GLY A 117 2.06 -5.43 0.14
CA GLY A 117 2.15 -6.82 -0.27
C GLY A 117 0.87 -7.62 -0.02
N LEU A 118 0.98 -8.94 -0.11
CA LEU A 118 -0.17 -9.85 -0.01
C LEU A 118 -0.88 -9.81 1.33
N GLY A 119 -0.15 -9.53 2.42
CA GLY A 119 -0.70 -9.41 3.77
C GLY A 119 -1.74 -8.30 3.95
N MET A 120 -1.96 -7.45 2.94
CA MET A 120 -3.10 -6.53 2.91
C MET A 120 -4.44 -7.27 2.82
N ARG A 121 -4.47 -8.41 2.13
CA ARG A 121 -5.69 -9.15 1.79
C ARG A 121 -5.69 -10.61 2.23
N LEU A 122 -4.51 -11.25 2.21
CA LEU A 122 -4.39 -12.68 2.41
C LEU A 122 -3.85 -13.01 3.79
N ASP A 123 -4.48 -13.99 4.45
CA ASP A 123 -3.93 -14.59 5.66
C ASP A 123 -2.63 -15.36 5.36
N SER A 124 -1.86 -15.67 6.38
CA SER A 124 -0.66 -16.51 6.30
C SER A 124 0.41 -16.04 5.29
N THR A 125 0.40 -14.74 4.96
CA THR A 125 1.39 -14.11 4.07
C THR A 125 2.08 -12.94 4.76
N LEU A 126 3.31 -12.65 4.33
CA LEU A 126 4.10 -11.56 4.85
C LEU A 126 3.44 -10.21 4.56
N SER A 127 3.41 -9.33 5.57
CA SER A 127 3.10 -7.91 5.43
C SER A 127 4.37 -7.08 5.44
N TYR A 128 4.53 -6.20 4.45
CA TYR A 128 5.52 -5.15 4.49
C TYR A 128 5.02 -3.96 5.33
N PRO A 129 5.90 -3.02 5.73
CA PRO A 129 5.46 -1.81 6.42
C PRO A 129 4.51 -0.97 5.56
N TYR A 130 3.61 -0.23 6.21
CA TYR A 130 2.71 0.71 5.54
C TYR A 130 3.47 1.81 4.83
N GLN A 131 2.87 2.39 3.79
CA GLN A 131 3.52 3.45 3.02
C GLN A 131 3.93 4.66 3.88
N MET A 132 3.19 5.00 4.94
CA MET A 132 3.59 6.03 5.90
C MET A 132 4.92 5.71 6.59
N THR A 133 5.12 4.45 6.99
CA THR A 133 6.39 3.97 7.55
C THR A 133 7.51 4.02 6.51
N LEU A 134 7.23 3.58 5.28
CA LEU A 134 8.17 3.65 4.15
C LEU A 134 8.50 5.12 3.80
N GLY A 135 7.55 6.03 4.05
CA GLY A 135 7.73 7.48 3.90
C GLY A 135 8.89 8.06 4.71
N ALA A 136 9.27 7.42 5.81
CA ALA A 136 10.40 7.84 6.64
C ALA A 136 11.78 7.42 6.10
N ILE A 137 11.84 6.42 5.22
CA ILE A 137 13.09 5.84 4.70
C ILE A 137 13.79 6.83 3.77
N GLN A 138 15.12 6.98 3.90
CA GLN A 138 15.90 7.86 3.04
C GLN A 138 16.49 7.13 1.82
N ASP A 139 16.79 5.84 1.96
CA ASP A 139 17.26 4.99 0.86
C ASP A 139 16.09 4.35 0.09
N LYS A 140 15.67 4.99 -0.98
CA LYS A 140 14.59 4.50 -1.85
C LYS A 140 14.89 3.18 -2.58
N SER A 141 16.16 2.73 -2.61
CA SER A 141 16.51 1.45 -3.20
C SER A 141 15.88 0.27 -2.45
N LEU A 142 15.67 0.42 -1.13
CA LEU A 142 14.96 -0.57 -0.31
C LEU A 142 13.49 -0.70 -0.71
N ILE A 143 12.85 0.41 -1.08
CA ILE A 143 11.45 0.42 -1.54
C ILE A 143 11.34 -0.22 -2.94
N TYR A 144 12.31 0.02 -3.81
CA TYR A 144 12.41 -0.68 -5.09
C TYR A 144 12.58 -2.20 -4.90
N GLN A 145 13.46 -2.63 -3.98
CA GLN A 145 13.62 -4.04 -3.64
C GLN A 145 12.32 -4.65 -3.10
N MET A 146 11.56 -3.92 -2.26
CA MET A 146 10.23 -4.33 -1.82
C MET A 146 9.30 -4.56 -3.03
N GLY A 147 9.31 -3.66 -4.00
CA GLY A 147 8.53 -3.81 -5.23
C GLY A 147 8.87 -5.10 -5.99
N LEU A 148 10.17 -5.44 -6.11
CA LEU A 148 10.61 -6.69 -6.74
C LEU A 148 10.14 -7.94 -5.98
N GLU A 149 10.21 -7.94 -4.64
CA GLU A 149 9.74 -9.07 -3.84
C GLU A 149 8.23 -9.24 -3.91
N VAL A 150 7.45 -8.14 -3.83
CA VAL A 150 6.00 -8.16 -4.03
C VAL A 150 5.64 -8.71 -5.42
N ALA A 151 6.40 -8.35 -6.45
CA ALA A 151 6.18 -8.87 -7.80
C ALA A 151 6.38 -10.39 -7.87
N LYS A 152 7.36 -10.95 -7.17
CA LYS A 152 7.56 -12.40 -7.07
C LYS A 152 6.35 -13.09 -6.43
N ASP A 153 5.82 -12.49 -5.35
CA ASP A 153 4.67 -13.03 -4.63
C ASP A 153 3.41 -13.03 -5.50
N PHE A 154 3.15 -11.94 -6.22
CA PHE A 154 2.04 -11.85 -7.17
C PHE A 154 2.14 -12.89 -8.27
N LYS A 155 3.31 -13.05 -8.88
CA LYS A 155 3.54 -14.07 -9.90
C LYS A 155 3.35 -15.49 -9.36
N ARG A 156 3.79 -15.76 -8.14
CA ARG A 156 3.64 -17.08 -7.49
C ARG A 156 2.17 -17.48 -7.34
N LEU A 157 1.28 -16.50 -7.19
CA LEU A 157 -0.17 -16.71 -7.12
C LEU A 157 -0.90 -16.55 -8.47
N GLY A 158 -0.16 -16.37 -9.58
CA GLY A 158 -0.73 -16.19 -10.92
C GLY A 158 -1.48 -14.87 -11.08
N MET A 159 -1.12 -13.84 -10.31
CA MET A 159 -1.67 -12.48 -10.43
C MET A 159 -0.79 -11.60 -11.30
N GLN A 160 -1.41 -10.65 -12.00
CA GLN A 160 -0.75 -9.78 -12.95
C GLN A 160 -0.79 -8.31 -12.57
N ILE A 161 -1.78 -7.87 -11.80
CA ILE A 161 -2.02 -6.46 -11.50
C ILE A 161 -1.97 -6.22 -10.00
N ASN A 162 -1.17 -5.24 -9.57
CA ASN A 162 -1.25 -4.67 -8.23
C ASN A 162 -1.87 -3.27 -8.30
N PHE A 163 -2.99 -3.04 -7.60
CA PHE A 163 -3.57 -1.72 -7.38
C PHE A 163 -2.77 -0.97 -6.31
N ALA A 164 -1.54 -0.66 -6.67
CA ALA A 164 -0.54 0.10 -5.91
C ALA A 164 0.49 0.70 -6.89
N PRO A 165 1.24 1.76 -6.47
CA PRO A 165 1.23 2.40 -5.15
C PRO A 165 0.05 3.36 -4.95
N ASP A 166 -0.23 3.69 -3.67
CA ASP A 166 -0.98 4.89 -3.32
C ASP A 166 -0.07 6.10 -3.54
N MET A 167 -0.51 7.05 -4.37
CA MET A 167 0.24 8.26 -4.75
C MET A 167 -0.40 9.54 -4.20
N ASP A 168 -1.36 9.38 -3.27
CA ASP A 168 -2.03 10.50 -2.64
C ASP A 168 -1.10 11.24 -1.67
N VAL A 169 -1.10 12.56 -1.71
CA VAL A 169 -0.33 13.42 -0.80
C VAL A 169 -1.19 13.69 0.44
N ASN A 170 -0.82 13.12 1.60
CA ASN A 170 -1.66 13.19 2.80
C ASN A 170 -1.53 14.53 3.52
N ASN A 171 -2.25 15.54 3.05
CA ASN A 171 -2.25 16.88 3.66
C ASN A 171 -3.23 17.04 4.82
N ASN A 172 -4.13 16.08 5.00
CA ASN A 172 -5.13 16.09 6.08
C ASN A 172 -4.84 14.97 7.10
N PRO A 173 -4.38 15.30 8.31
CA PRO A 173 -4.15 14.32 9.37
C PRO A 173 -5.40 13.50 9.74
N ARG A 174 -6.61 14.04 9.49
CA ARG A 174 -7.89 13.40 9.79
C ARG A 174 -8.45 12.61 8.62
N ASN A 175 -7.74 12.53 7.49
CA ASN A 175 -8.23 11.79 6.33
C ASN A 175 -8.63 10.36 6.72
N PRO A 176 -9.90 9.95 6.49
CA PRO A 176 -10.41 8.67 6.95
C PRO A 176 -10.02 7.49 6.05
N VAL A 177 -9.47 7.76 4.86
CA VAL A 177 -9.20 6.74 3.83
C VAL A 177 -7.72 6.55 3.58
N ILE A 178 -6.99 7.63 3.33
CA ILE A 178 -5.59 7.60 2.89
C ILE A 178 -4.64 7.47 4.08
N ASN A 179 -4.38 8.53 4.79
CA ASN A 179 -3.59 8.55 6.02
C ASN A 179 -2.34 7.65 5.97
N TYR A 180 -2.33 6.50 6.69
CA TYR A 180 -1.22 5.54 6.76
C TYR A 180 -0.88 4.86 5.42
N ARG A 181 -1.75 4.97 4.41
CA ARG A 181 -1.55 4.43 3.06
C ARG A 181 -0.68 5.33 2.18
N SER A 182 -0.51 6.61 2.53
CA SER A 182 0.34 7.57 1.82
C SER A 182 1.80 7.51 2.29
N PHE A 183 2.75 7.84 1.43
CA PHE A 183 4.16 8.07 1.79
C PHE A 183 4.39 9.39 2.57
N GLY A 184 3.35 10.16 2.85
CA GLY A 184 3.38 11.36 3.67
C GLY A 184 2.76 12.61 3.04
N GLU A 185 3.07 13.78 3.60
CA GLU A 185 2.49 15.07 3.20
C GLU A 185 3.28 15.80 2.10
N ASN A 186 4.49 15.37 1.81
CA ASN A 186 5.34 16.05 0.82
C ASN A 186 5.24 15.38 -0.55
N LYS A 187 4.77 16.11 -1.54
CA LYS A 187 4.55 15.62 -2.90
C LYS A 187 5.80 15.02 -3.56
N TYR A 188 6.99 15.54 -3.25
CA TYR A 188 8.25 15.03 -3.80
C TYR A 188 8.59 13.68 -3.18
N ASN A 189 8.44 13.56 -1.85
CA ASN A 189 8.63 12.31 -1.13
C ASN A 189 7.67 11.22 -1.62
N VAL A 190 6.39 11.56 -1.79
CA VAL A 190 5.35 10.65 -2.32
C VAL A 190 5.72 10.20 -3.73
N ALA A 191 6.09 11.14 -4.62
CA ALA A 191 6.48 10.82 -5.99
C ALA A 191 7.70 9.88 -6.04
N GLU A 192 8.79 10.23 -5.36
CA GLU A 192 10.02 9.43 -5.39
C GLU A 192 9.84 8.00 -4.90
N LYS A 193 9.13 7.84 -3.78
CA LYS A 193 8.93 6.52 -3.15
C LYS A 193 7.89 5.69 -3.87
N GLY A 194 6.81 6.32 -4.31
CA GLY A 194 5.80 5.67 -5.14
C GLY A 194 6.41 5.17 -6.46
N ILE A 195 7.25 5.97 -7.11
CA ILE A 195 7.96 5.56 -8.34
C ILE A 195 8.94 4.42 -8.06
N ALA A 196 9.67 4.44 -6.93
CA ALA A 196 10.57 3.35 -6.57
C ALA A 196 9.81 2.02 -6.40
N TYR A 197 8.68 2.03 -5.68
CA TYR A 197 7.82 0.85 -5.51
C TYR A 197 7.23 0.39 -6.85
N MET A 198 6.67 1.32 -7.63
CA MET A 198 6.15 1.06 -8.97
C MET A 198 7.20 0.39 -9.88
N LYS A 199 8.40 0.95 -9.96
CA LYS A 199 9.46 0.41 -10.82
C LYS A 199 9.87 -0.99 -10.40
N GLY A 200 10.08 -1.23 -9.10
CA GLY A 200 10.39 -2.58 -8.62
C GLY A 200 9.35 -3.61 -9.04
N MET A 201 8.07 -3.28 -8.92
CA MET A 201 7.00 -4.17 -9.36
C MET A 201 6.96 -4.35 -10.89
N GLN A 202 7.11 -3.27 -11.68
CA GLN A 202 7.06 -3.34 -13.14
C GLN A 202 8.28 -4.10 -13.72
N ASP A 203 9.47 -3.87 -13.20
CA ASP A 203 10.67 -4.63 -13.56
C ASP A 203 10.53 -6.11 -13.16
N GLY A 204 9.85 -6.38 -12.03
CA GLY A 204 9.39 -7.70 -11.63
C GLY A 204 8.29 -8.29 -12.55
N GLY A 205 7.75 -7.53 -13.50
CA GLY A 205 6.76 -7.98 -14.50
C GLY A 205 5.31 -7.91 -14.04
N ILE A 206 4.99 -7.10 -13.02
CA ILE A 206 3.64 -6.85 -12.54
C ILE A 206 3.15 -5.50 -13.08
N PHE A 207 1.92 -5.48 -13.56
CA PHE A 207 1.23 -4.28 -13.98
C PHE A 207 0.82 -3.47 -12.74
N THR A 208 1.33 -2.24 -12.62
CA THR A 208 1.04 -1.37 -11.47
C THR A 208 -0.01 -0.34 -11.82
N THR A 209 -0.85 -0.02 -10.84
CA THR A 209 -1.91 0.96 -10.99
C THR A 209 -1.84 1.97 -9.85
N ALA A 210 -1.28 3.15 -10.13
CA ALA A 210 -1.20 4.22 -9.14
C ALA A 210 -2.59 4.79 -8.83
N LYS A 211 -2.82 5.15 -7.57
CA LYS A 211 -4.13 5.60 -7.07
C LYS A 211 -3.99 6.67 -6.00
N HIS A 212 -5.00 7.50 -5.82
CA HIS A 212 -6.31 7.60 -6.48
C HIS A 212 -6.37 8.93 -7.23
N PHE A 213 -6.21 8.91 -8.54
CA PHE A 213 -6.19 10.13 -9.35
C PHE A 213 -7.52 10.91 -9.24
N PRO A 214 -7.53 12.27 -9.16
CA PRO A 214 -6.38 13.16 -9.24
C PRO A 214 -5.67 13.45 -7.90
N GLY A 215 -6.02 12.77 -6.80
CA GLY A 215 -5.43 12.87 -5.47
C GLY A 215 -6.49 12.92 -4.38
N HIS A 216 -6.48 11.93 -3.47
CA HIS A 216 -7.48 11.73 -2.41
C HIS A 216 -6.96 12.13 -1.01
N GLY A 217 -5.74 12.70 -0.94
CA GLY A 217 -5.03 12.89 0.33
C GLY A 217 -5.56 14.01 1.24
N ASP A 218 -6.44 14.89 0.73
CA ASP A 218 -7.01 16.02 1.50
C ASP A 218 -8.55 16.00 1.51
N THR A 219 -9.12 14.83 1.81
CA THR A 219 -10.58 14.65 1.95
C THR A 219 -10.96 14.38 3.40
N ASP A 220 -12.17 14.80 3.80
CA ASP A 220 -12.74 14.61 5.13
C ASP A 220 -13.78 13.49 5.17
N VAL A 221 -14.23 12.99 4.02
CA VAL A 221 -15.30 12.01 3.87
C VAL A 221 -14.76 10.72 3.26
N ASP A 222 -15.21 9.60 3.78
CA ASP A 222 -14.89 8.29 3.22
C ASP A 222 -15.78 8.02 1.99
N SER A 223 -15.17 7.87 0.83
CA SER A 223 -15.81 7.61 -0.46
C SER A 223 -16.64 6.31 -0.51
N HIS A 224 -16.41 5.39 0.42
CA HIS A 224 -17.27 4.21 0.57
C HIS A 224 -18.67 4.52 1.08
N PHE A 225 -18.87 5.67 1.74
CA PHE A 225 -20.15 6.05 2.35
C PHE A 225 -20.84 7.22 1.65
N ASP A 226 -20.10 8.22 1.17
CA ASP A 226 -20.65 9.35 0.42
C ASP A 226 -19.60 9.89 -0.58
N LEU A 227 -19.97 10.90 -1.38
CA LEU A 227 -19.10 11.52 -2.38
C LEU A 227 -18.21 12.60 -1.73
N PRO A 228 -16.88 12.36 -1.53
CA PRO A 228 -15.97 13.36 -1.01
C PRO A 228 -15.88 14.57 -1.93
N GLN A 229 -15.65 15.74 -1.36
CA GLN A 229 -15.44 16.97 -2.12
C GLN A 229 -14.00 17.46 -1.96
N LEU A 230 -13.41 17.95 -3.05
CA LEU A 230 -12.17 18.70 -3.07
C LEU A 230 -12.43 20.12 -3.54
N PRO A 231 -12.67 21.07 -2.62
CA PRO A 231 -13.05 22.44 -2.95
C PRO A 231 -11.83 23.32 -3.28
N PHE A 232 -10.80 22.75 -3.87
CA PHE A 232 -9.54 23.44 -4.16
C PHE A 232 -9.51 23.97 -5.59
N THR A 233 -8.67 25.00 -5.81
CA THR A 233 -8.46 25.56 -7.15
C THR A 233 -7.76 24.56 -8.07
N ALA A 234 -8.04 24.65 -9.38
CA ALA A 234 -7.36 23.83 -10.38
C ALA A 234 -5.82 23.98 -10.32
N GLY A 235 -5.30 25.17 -10.01
CA GLY A 235 -3.86 25.41 -9.84
C GLY A 235 -3.26 24.65 -8.65
N ARG A 236 -3.95 24.60 -7.51
CA ARG A 236 -3.50 23.79 -6.37
C ARG A 236 -3.51 22.31 -6.73
N LEU A 237 -4.63 21.79 -7.26
CA LEU A 237 -4.75 20.40 -7.65
C LEU A 237 -3.64 19.99 -8.64
N ASP A 238 -3.33 20.85 -9.61
CA ASP A 238 -2.27 20.61 -10.59
C ASP A 238 -0.87 20.58 -9.96
N SER A 239 -0.61 21.47 -9.02
CA SER A 239 0.73 21.66 -8.42
C SER A 239 1.03 20.74 -7.25
N LEU A 240 0.01 20.20 -6.58
CA LEU A 240 0.14 19.41 -5.36
C LEU A 240 -0.40 17.99 -5.54
N GLU A 241 -1.71 17.83 -5.67
CA GLU A 241 -2.36 16.53 -5.68
C GLU A 241 -1.98 15.69 -6.91
N MET A 242 -1.96 16.30 -8.11
CA MET A 242 -1.59 15.61 -9.35
C MET A 242 -0.07 15.50 -9.58
N TYR A 243 0.76 16.17 -8.78
CA TYR A 243 2.20 16.15 -8.98
C TYR A 243 2.82 14.75 -8.96
N PRO A 244 2.55 13.88 -7.97
CA PRO A 244 3.12 12.54 -7.95
C PRO A 244 2.70 11.70 -9.14
N PHE A 245 1.46 11.84 -9.60
CA PHE A 245 0.95 11.13 -10.78
C PHE A 245 1.69 11.54 -12.06
N LYS A 246 1.92 12.84 -12.28
CA LYS A 246 2.69 13.33 -13.43
C LYS A 246 4.09 12.71 -13.46
N GLN A 247 4.79 12.71 -12.32
CA GLN A 247 6.11 12.10 -12.20
C GLN A 247 6.07 10.58 -12.47
N ALA A 248 5.03 9.88 -12.04
CA ALA A 248 4.86 8.47 -12.32
C ALA A 248 4.57 8.19 -13.81
N PHE A 249 3.82 9.07 -14.49
CA PHE A 249 3.57 8.96 -15.93
C PHE A 249 4.87 9.08 -16.73
N ASP A 250 5.69 10.08 -16.40
CA ASP A 250 7.02 10.27 -16.99
C ASP A 250 7.96 9.07 -16.72
N ALA A 251 7.78 8.43 -15.56
CA ALA A 251 8.53 7.24 -15.18
C ALA A 251 8.02 5.93 -15.82
N GLY A 252 6.93 5.96 -16.62
CA GLY A 252 6.42 4.81 -17.37
C GLY A 252 5.38 3.99 -16.63
N LEU A 253 4.53 4.61 -15.81
CA LEU A 253 3.42 3.97 -15.12
C LEU A 253 2.48 3.22 -16.09
N SER A 254 2.16 1.98 -15.75
CA SER A 254 1.32 1.10 -16.58
C SER A 254 -0.17 1.43 -16.51
N GLY A 255 -0.69 1.72 -15.33
CA GLY A 255 -2.11 2.00 -15.09
C GLY A 255 -2.35 3.09 -14.04
N VAL A 256 -3.50 3.73 -14.09
CA VAL A 256 -3.97 4.68 -13.08
C VAL A 256 -5.41 4.36 -12.69
N MET A 257 -5.70 4.43 -11.40
CA MET A 257 -7.06 4.31 -10.87
C MET A 257 -7.59 5.70 -10.53
N VAL A 258 -8.76 6.02 -11.08
CA VAL A 258 -9.44 7.30 -10.84
C VAL A 258 -10.42 7.15 -9.69
N ALA A 259 -10.32 8.03 -8.70
CA ALA A 259 -11.15 8.06 -7.51
C ALA A 259 -12.58 8.53 -7.75
N HIS A 260 -13.45 8.30 -6.77
CA HIS A 260 -14.80 8.88 -6.74
C HIS A 260 -14.80 10.15 -5.90
N MET A 261 -14.56 11.30 -6.51
CA MET A 261 -14.53 12.62 -5.83
C MET A 261 -15.23 13.68 -6.65
N SER A 262 -15.99 14.56 -5.98
CA SER A 262 -16.52 15.80 -6.57
C SER A 262 -15.45 16.87 -6.54
N ILE A 263 -15.10 17.43 -7.69
CA ILE A 263 -14.04 18.42 -7.85
C ILE A 263 -14.56 19.61 -8.68
N PRO A 264 -15.32 20.53 -8.08
CA PRO A 264 -16.02 21.58 -8.82
C PRO A 264 -15.12 22.48 -9.68
N ALA A 265 -13.85 22.65 -9.29
CA ALA A 265 -12.89 23.42 -10.07
C ALA A 265 -12.46 22.74 -11.38
N LEU A 266 -12.67 21.43 -11.53
CA LEU A 266 -12.34 20.65 -12.73
C LEU A 266 -13.58 20.21 -13.51
N ASP A 267 -14.68 19.95 -12.80
CA ASP A 267 -16.00 19.66 -13.37
C ASP A 267 -17.09 20.16 -12.41
N PRO A 268 -17.79 21.26 -12.74
CA PRO A 268 -18.80 21.85 -11.87
C PRO A 268 -20.14 21.10 -11.86
N THR A 269 -20.27 20.00 -12.63
CA THR A 269 -21.53 19.25 -12.74
C THR A 269 -21.88 18.61 -11.39
N PRO A 270 -23.05 18.93 -10.80
CA PRO A 270 -23.43 18.41 -9.51
C PRO A 270 -23.45 16.89 -9.46
N HIS A 271 -22.95 16.33 -8.37
CA HIS A 271 -22.93 14.89 -8.07
C HIS A 271 -22.18 14.01 -9.08
N VAL A 272 -21.44 14.58 -10.03
CA VAL A 272 -20.59 13.81 -10.95
C VAL A 272 -19.23 13.58 -10.30
N PRO A 273 -18.87 12.33 -9.93
CA PRO A 273 -17.53 12.03 -9.44
C PRO A 273 -16.50 12.05 -10.57
N SER A 274 -15.23 12.24 -10.21
CA SER A 274 -14.11 12.27 -11.15
C SER A 274 -14.05 11.07 -12.09
N THR A 275 -14.44 9.86 -11.63
CA THR A 275 -14.57 8.66 -12.47
C THR A 275 -15.57 8.78 -13.61
N LEU A 276 -16.61 9.59 -13.45
CA LEU A 276 -17.66 9.76 -14.46
C LEU A 276 -17.52 11.07 -15.24
N SER A 277 -16.50 11.86 -14.93
CA SER A 277 -16.24 13.18 -15.50
C SER A 277 -15.37 13.09 -16.74
N LYS A 278 -15.94 13.35 -17.93
CA LYS A 278 -15.16 13.44 -19.17
C LYS A 278 -14.11 14.56 -19.15
N PRO A 279 -14.40 15.77 -18.61
CA PRO A 279 -13.38 16.80 -18.42
C PRO A 279 -12.16 16.32 -17.65
N ILE A 280 -12.35 15.51 -16.58
CA ILE A 280 -11.25 15.01 -15.76
C ILE A 280 -10.52 13.84 -16.45
N VAL A 281 -11.25 12.81 -16.86
CA VAL A 281 -10.63 11.58 -17.39
C VAL A 281 -10.08 11.79 -18.79
N THR A 282 -10.83 12.37 -19.69
CA THR A 282 -10.39 12.64 -21.06
C THR A 282 -9.57 13.93 -21.09
N GLY A 283 -10.16 15.07 -20.67
CA GLY A 283 -9.54 16.38 -20.85
C GLY A 283 -8.24 16.55 -20.04
N ILE A 284 -8.24 16.18 -18.75
CA ILE A 284 -7.05 16.35 -17.91
C ILE A 284 -6.12 15.16 -18.04
N LEU A 285 -6.57 13.94 -17.70
CA LEU A 285 -5.68 12.79 -17.57
C LEU A 285 -5.11 12.35 -18.92
N LYS A 286 -5.94 12.21 -19.96
CA LYS A 286 -5.48 11.75 -21.29
C LYS A 286 -4.85 12.86 -22.12
N GLU A 287 -5.54 14.00 -22.26
CA GLU A 287 -5.13 15.05 -23.21
C GLU A 287 -4.10 15.99 -22.60
N LYS A 288 -4.40 16.62 -21.44
CA LYS A 288 -3.49 17.60 -20.82
C LYS A 288 -2.23 16.94 -20.26
N LEU A 289 -2.38 15.83 -19.48
CA LEU A 289 -1.26 15.15 -18.83
C LEU A 289 -0.65 14.05 -19.71
N GLY A 290 -1.27 13.72 -20.83
CA GLY A 290 -0.75 12.80 -21.82
C GLY A 290 -0.60 11.35 -21.36
N PHE A 291 -1.36 10.91 -20.34
CA PHE A 291 -1.28 9.54 -19.84
C PHE A 291 -1.65 8.51 -20.92
N LYS A 292 -0.79 7.52 -21.13
CA LYS A 292 -0.94 6.49 -22.19
C LYS A 292 -1.32 5.11 -21.67
N GLY A 293 -1.15 4.83 -20.37
CA GLY A 293 -1.48 3.53 -19.75
C GLY A 293 -2.97 3.24 -19.67
N LEU A 294 -3.35 2.11 -19.05
CA LEU A 294 -4.77 1.78 -18.82
C LEU A 294 -5.35 2.63 -17.68
N ILE A 295 -6.60 3.04 -17.85
CA ILE A 295 -7.35 3.82 -16.87
C ILE A 295 -8.43 2.94 -16.26
N PHE A 296 -8.30 2.71 -14.95
CA PHE A 296 -9.23 1.94 -14.14
C PHE A 296 -10.17 2.89 -13.39
N SER A 297 -11.43 2.52 -13.24
CA SER A 297 -12.27 3.14 -12.23
C SER A 297 -11.88 2.64 -10.84
N ASP A 298 -12.14 3.41 -9.79
CA ASP A 298 -12.33 2.84 -8.46
C ASP A 298 -13.62 2.01 -8.44
N ALA A 299 -13.88 1.29 -7.35
CA ALA A 299 -14.98 0.34 -7.24
C ALA A 299 -16.37 0.98 -7.51
N MET A 300 -16.95 0.69 -8.67
CA MET A 300 -18.18 1.34 -9.14
C MET A 300 -19.42 1.05 -8.28
N GLY A 301 -19.39 0.02 -7.44
CA GLY A 301 -20.45 -0.29 -6.48
C GLY A 301 -20.39 0.57 -5.19
N MET A 302 -19.47 1.52 -5.06
CA MET A 302 -19.38 2.39 -3.88
C MET A 302 -20.56 3.35 -3.78
N LYS A 303 -21.05 3.61 -2.54
CA LYS A 303 -22.24 4.44 -2.30
C LYS A 303 -22.09 5.87 -2.82
N GLY A 304 -20.90 6.44 -2.81
CA GLY A 304 -20.62 7.75 -3.39
C GLY A 304 -20.92 7.86 -4.89
N VAL A 305 -21.07 6.73 -5.59
CA VAL A 305 -21.42 6.68 -7.03
C VAL A 305 -22.85 6.20 -7.24
N VAL A 306 -23.17 4.99 -6.73
CA VAL A 306 -24.46 4.34 -7.03
C VAL A 306 -25.66 5.08 -6.46
N LYS A 307 -25.48 5.89 -5.42
CA LYS A 307 -26.50 6.79 -4.86
C LYS A 307 -27.04 7.76 -5.91
N TYR A 308 -26.18 8.23 -6.81
CA TYR A 308 -26.54 9.23 -7.84
C TYR A 308 -26.70 8.61 -9.23
N PHE A 309 -26.01 7.52 -9.54
CA PHE A 309 -25.99 6.87 -10.84
C PHE A 309 -26.21 5.35 -10.70
N PRO A 310 -27.40 4.92 -10.24
CA PRO A 310 -27.69 3.52 -9.98
C PRO A 310 -27.90 2.71 -11.26
N ASN A 311 -28.05 1.38 -11.07
CA ASN A 311 -28.52 0.45 -12.10
C ASN A 311 -27.63 0.32 -13.35
N GLY A 312 -26.32 0.56 -13.22
CA GLY A 312 -25.34 0.45 -14.30
C GLY A 312 -25.18 1.72 -15.15
N GLU A 313 -25.86 2.82 -14.85
CA GLU A 313 -25.63 4.11 -15.52
C GLU A 313 -24.23 4.66 -15.17
N ALA A 314 -23.72 4.39 -13.96
CA ALA A 314 -22.37 4.72 -13.59
C ALA A 314 -21.34 4.07 -14.53
N ASP A 315 -21.48 2.78 -14.83
CA ASP A 315 -20.56 2.06 -15.71
C ASP A 315 -20.54 2.66 -17.12
N VAL A 316 -21.72 2.98 -17.67
CA VAL A 316 -21.85 3.63 -18.99
C VAL A 316 -21.15 4.98 -18.99
N ARG A 317 -21.38 5.82 -17.97
CA ARG A 317 -20.75 7.13 -17.85
C ARG A 317 -19.24 7.04 -17.68
N GLY A 318 -18.74 6.07 -16.90
CA GLY A 318 -17.32 5.82 -16.76
C GLY A 318 -16.65 5.50 -18.10
N ILE A 319 -17.26 4.64 -18.92
CA ILE A 319 -16.76 4.33 -20.27
C ILE A 319 -16.79 5.58 -21.17
N ILE A 320 -17.88 6.38 -21.14
CA ILE A 320 -18.00 7.65 -21.88
C ILE A 320 -16.96 8.67 -21.40
N ALA A 321 -16.69 8.73 -20.09
CA ALA A 321 -15.68 9.61 -19.54
C ALA A 321 -14.25 9.25 -19.99
N GLY A 322 -14.01 8.00 -20.38
CA GLY A 322 -12.74 7.57 -20.90
C GLY A 322 -12.08 6.41 -20.17
N MET A 323 -12.73 5.76 -19.18
CA MET A 323 -12.22 4.58 -18.52
C MET A 323 -11.96 3.45 -19.50
N ASP A 324 -10.87 2.71 -19.35
CA ASP A 324 -10.58 1.50 -20.10
C ASP A 324 -11.15 0.27 -19.39
N VAL A 325 -11.09 0.25 -18.04
CA VAL A 325 -11.53 -0.87 -17.21
C VAL A 325 -12.47 -0.36 -16.10
N ILE A 326 -13.60 -1.03 -15.96
CA ILE A 326 -14.58 -0.82 -14.89
C ILE A 326 -14.37 -1.86 -13.80
N GLU A 327 -14.03 -1.37 -12.61
CA GLU A 327 -13.83 -2.23 -11.45
C GLU A 327 -15.12 -2.36 -10.63
N LEU A 328 -15.47 -3.58 -10.26
CA LEU A 328 -16.54 -3.93 -9.32
C LEU A 328 -17.88 -3.26 -9.62
N SER A 329 -18.34 -3.34 -10.87
CA SER A 329 -19.71 -2.95 -11.26
C SER A 329 -20.75 -3.63 -10.36
N GLU A 330 -21.86 -2.95 -10.04
CA GLU A 330 -22.97 -3.57 -9.32
C GLU A 330 -23.55 -4.81 -10.06
N ASN A 331 -23.57 -4.77 -11.41
CA ASN A 331 -24.07 -5.85 -12.24
C ASN A 331 -23.54 -5.72 -13.67
N SER A 332 -22.48 -6.46 -13.97
CA SER A 332 -21.79 -6.44 -15.27
C SER A 332 -22.69 -6.85 -16.45
N ASP A 333 -23.58 -7.85 -16.29
CA ASP A 333 -24.52 -8.26 -17.36
C ASP A 333 -25.49 -7.11 -17.74
N ARG A 334 -26.01 -6.40 -16.74
CA ARG A 334 -26.83 -5.20 -16.96
C ARG A 334 -26.03 -4.10 -17.64
N ALA A 335 -24.83 -3.83 -17.15
CA ALA A 335 -23.94 -2.79 -17.70
C ALA A 335 -23.62 -3.06 -19.18
N VAL A 336 -23.32 -4.30 -19.57
CA VAL A 336 -23.10 -4.68 -20.97
C VAL A 336 -24.31 -4.37 -21.85
N LYS A 337 -25.53 -4.64 -21.37
CA LYS A 337 -26.77 -4.32 -22.09
C LYS A 337 -26.98 -2.83 -22.25
N LEU A 338 -26.68 -2.04 -21.22
CA LEU A 338 -26.79 -0.58 -21.23
C LEU A 338 -25.74 0.07 -22.15
N ILE A 339 -24.51 -0.43 -22.16
CA ILE A 339 -23.46 0.04 -23.09
C ILE A 339 -23.90 -0.21 -24.53
N ARG A 340 -24.44 -1.39 -24.85
CA ARG A 340 -25.02 -1.65 -26.19
C ARG A 340 -26.17 -0.72 -26.55
N LYS A 341 -27.04 -0.38 -25.58
CA LYS A 341 -28.10 0.61 -25.77
C LYS A 341 -27.51 1.99 -26.05
N SER A 342 -26.49 2.40 -25.31
CA SER A 342 -25.79 3.68 -25.47
C SER A 342 -25.10 3.79 -26.85
N ILE A 343 -24.54 2.69 -27.37
CA ILE A 343 -23.99 2.67 -28.74
C ILE A 343 -25.12 2.87 -29.78
N ARG A 344 -26.26 2.19 -29.63
CA ARG A 344 -27.42 2.43 -30.52
C ARG A 344 -27.93 3.87 -30.45
N GLN A 345 -27.82 4.49 -29.28
CA GLN A 345 -28.21 5.90 -29.05
C GLN A 345 -27.11 6.91 -29.46
N LYS A 346 -26.00 6.44 -30.04
CA LYS A 346 -24.82 7.26 -30.44
C LYS A 346 -24.15 8.05 -29.29
N ARG A 347 -24.32 7.59 -28.04
CA ARG A 347 -23.57 8.12 -26.88
C ARG A 347 -22.15 7.57 -26.81
N LEU A 348 -21.93 6.39 -27.40
CA LEU A 348 -20.66 5.68 -27.60
C LEU A 348 -20.61 5.13 -29.01
N SER A 349 -19.42 4.85 -29.53
CA SER A 349 -19.22 4.16 -30.79
C SER A 349 -18.65 2.75 -30.58
N TRP A 350 -18.67 1.91 -31.64
CA TRP A 350 -17.97 0.62 -31.61
C TRP A 350 -16.46 0.83 -31.67
N GLU A 351 -16.00 1.86 -32.32
CA GLU A 351 -14.60 2.26 -32.41
C GLU A 351 -14.02 2.54 -31.04
N ASP A 352 -14.76 3.29 -30.16
CA ASP A 352 -14.37 3.54 -28.77
C ASP A 352 -14.20 2.23 -27.98
N ILE A 353 -15.12 1.28 -28.16
CA ILE A 353 -15.06 -0.03 -27.48
C ILE A 353 -13.90 -0.86 -28.04
N ASP A 354 -13.75 -0.92 -29.34
CA ASP A 354 -12.71 -1.72 -30.02
C ASP A 354 -11.30 -1.22 -29.66
N GLU A 355 -11.09 0.09 -29.56
CA GLU A 355 -9.84 0.68 -29.09
C GLU A 355 -9.51 0.22 -27.65
N LYS A 356 -10.46 0.39 -26.72
CA LYS A 356 -10.27 -0.02 -25.32
C LYS A 356 -9.95 -1.53 -25.22
N VAL A 357 -10.68 -2.36 -25.93
CA VAL A 357 -10.45 -3.81 -25.94
C VAL A 357 -9.06 -4.15 -26.45
N LYS A 358 -8.60 -3.54 -27.53
CA LYS A 358 -7.24 -3.77 -28.05
C LYS A 358 -6.18 -3.35 -27.03
N ARG A 359 -6.35 -2.23 -26.34
CA ARG A 359 -5.45 -1.78 -25.25
C ARG A 359 -5.40 -2.79 -24.10
N ILE A 360 -6.56 -3.31 -23.67
CA ILE A 360 -6.67 -4.36 -22.64
C ILE A 360 -5.97 -5.64 -23.11
N LEU A 361 -6.17 -6.07 -24.34
CA LEU A 361 -5.51 -7.26 -24.87
C LEU A 361 -3.98 -7.06 -24.99
N GLN A 362 -3.52 -5.86 -25.35
CA GLN A 362 -2.10 -5.53 -25.34
C GLN A 362 -1.51 -5.60 -23.94
N ALA A 363 -2.24 -5.13 -22.93
CA ALA A 363 -1.85 -5.29 -21.53
C ALA A 363 -1.80 -6.76 -21.11
N LYS A 364 -2.80 -7.56 -21.48
CA LYS A 364 -2.81 -9.01 -21.26
C LYS A 364 -1.59 -9.69 -21.88
N TYR A 365 -1.23 -9.33 -23.09
CA TYR A 365 -0.04 -9.84 -23.75
C TYR A 365 1.24 -9.42 -23.02
N TRP A 366 1.36 -8.14 -22.65
CA TRP A 366 2.51 -7.63 -21.88
C TRP A 366 2.66 -8.36 -20.54
N MET A 367 1.55 -8.68 -19.86
CA MET A 367 1.52 -9.44 -18.62
C MET A 367 1.84 -10.95 -18.80
N GLY A 368 2.01 -11.43 -20.06
CA GLY A 368 2.33 -12.83 -20.36
C GLY A 368 1.12 -13.77 -20.39
N LEU A 369 -0.11 -13.22 -20.43
CA LEU A 369 -1.34 -14.05 -20.45
C LEU A 369 -1.55 -14.81 -21.77
N ASN A 370 -0.75 -14.56 -22.79
CA ASN A 370 -0.71 -15.34 -24.02
C ASN A 370 -0.03 -16.72 -23.85
N ASP A 371 0.75 -16.92 -22.80
CA ASP A 371 1.40 -18.19 -22.41
C ASP A 371 1.09 -18.52 -20.95
N LEU A 372 -0.21 -18.52 -20.62
CA LEU A 372 -0.67 -18.75 -19.26
C LEU A 372 -0.40 -20.18 -18.80
N LYS A 373 0.24 -20.31 -17.63
CA LYS A 373 0.47 -21.60 -16.97
C LYS A 373 -0.36 -21.70 -15.68
N PRO A 374 -0.88 -22.89 -15.35
CA PRO A 374 -1.54 -23.08 -14.07
C PRO A 374 -0.61 -22.80 -12.90
N VAL A 375 -1.16 -22.27 -11.81
CA VAL A 375 -0.45 -22.07 -10.54
C VAL A 375 -0.29 -23.42 -9.85
N ASP A 376 0.93 -23.80 -9.47
CA ASP A 376 1.15 -24.97 -8.61
C ASP A 376 0.71 -24.64 -7.18
N PRO A 377 -0.30 -25.35 -6.61
CA PRO A 377 -0.78 -25.06 -5.26
C PRO A 377 0.12 -25.61 -4.14
N LYS A 378 1.18 -26.35 -4.48
CA LYS A 378 2.09 -26.92 -3.48
C LYS A 378 2.99 -25.85 -2.89
N ASN A 379 3.31 -25.96 -1.61
CA ASN A 379 4.27 -25.11 -0.88
C ASN A 379 3.98 -23.59 -0.94
N ILE A 380 2.77 -23.18 -1.32
CA ILE A 380 2.41 -21.76 -1.52
C ILE A 380 2.78 -20.89 -0.31
N VAL A 381 2.40 -21.27 0.90
CA VAL A 381 2.66 -20.48 2.11
C VAL A 381 4.17 -20.34 2.35
N GLN A 382 4.94 -21.41 2.16
CA GLN A 382 6.38 -21.38 2.30
C GLN A 382 7.05 -20.48 1.25
N ASP A 383 6.61 -20.59 0.00
CA ASP A 383 7.15 -19.82 -1.13
C ASP A 383 6.85 -18.30 -1.01
N LEU A 384 5.79 -17.92 -0.30
CA LEU A 384 5.40 -16.53 -0.06
C LEU A 384 6.03 -15.93 1.22
N ASN A 385 6.56 -16.75 2.12
CA ASN A 385 7.18 -16.31 3.37
C ASN A 385 8.70 -16.54 3.36
N ARG A 386 9.36 -16.20 2.26
CA ARG A 386 10.81 -16.40 2.05
C ARG A 386 11.64 -15.64 3.09
N LEU A 387 12.74 -16.25 3.51
CA LEU A 387 13.70 -15.63 4.43
C LEU A 387 14.21 -14.28 3.89
N ALA A 388 14.47 -14.18 2.58
CA ALA A 388 14.90 -12.93 1.94
C ALA A 388 13.88 -11.80 2.11
N SER A 389 12.58 -12.10 1.95
CA SER A 389 11.49 -11.15 2.15
C SER A 389 11.36 -10.73 3.61
N GLN A 390 11.48 -11.66 4.57
CA GLN A 390 11.49 -11.36 6.01
C GLN A 390 12.69 -10.48 6.40
N GLN A 391 13.87 -10.76 5.87
CA GLN A 391 15.06 -9.93 6.07
C GLN A 391 14.89 -8.53 5.48
N LEU A 392 14.20 -8.42 4.34
CA LEU A 392 13.90 -7.11 3.75
C LEU A 392 12.93 -6.31 4.60
N VAL A 393 11.89 -6.93 5.18
CA VAL A 393 10.99 -6.26 6.14
C VAL A 393 11.79 -5.69 7.32
N GLN A 394 12.74 -6.47 7.88
CA GLN A 394 13.61 -5.98 8.95
C GLN A 394 14.48 -4.80 8.49
N LYS A 395 15.05 -4.83 7.27
CA LYS A 395 15.83 -3.71 6.72
C LYS A 395 14.98 -2.46 6.51
N LEU A 396 13.74 -2.61 6.04
CA LEU A 396 12.81 -1.51 5.86
C LEU A 396 12.44 -0.86 7.20
N THR A 397 12.16 -1.65 8.23
CA THR A 397 11.89 -1.13 9.57
C THR A 397 13.13 -0.49 10.20
N ASP A 398 14.31 -1.11 10.08
CA ASP A 398 15.57 -0.53 10.55
C ASP A 398 15.84 0.84 9.90
N ALA A 399 15.56 1.00 8.60
CA ALA A 399 15.78 2.24 7.86
C ALA A 399 14.74 3.34 8.16
N SER A 400 13.56 2.98 8.69
CA SER A 400 12.47 3.93 8.94
C SER A 400 12.47 4.53 10.33
N VAL A 401 13.05 3.85 11.35
CA VAL A 401 13.05 4.36 12.74
C VAL A 401 13.59 5.78 12.79
N THR A 402 12.82 6.68 13.43
CA THR A 402 13.15 8.10 13.50
C THR A 402 13.32 8.53 14.95
N VAL A 403 14.44 9.16 15.29
CA VAL A 403 14.66 9.79 16.59
C VAL A 403 14.32 11.27 16.48
N LEU A 404 13.34 11.75 17.23
CA LEU A 404 12.85 13.14 17.17
C LEU A 404 13.54 14.06 18.16
N ASN A 405 13.62 13.63 19.43
CA ASN A 405 14.41 14.31 20.45
C ASN A 405 15.61 13.42 20.79
N TYR A 406 16.78 14.04 20.83
CA TYR A 406 18.01 13.33 21.14
C TYR A 406 18.81 14.11 22.17
N ALA A 407 19.00 13.56 23.34
CA ALA A 407 19.74 14.16 24.44
C ALA A 407 20.91 13.27 24.90
N SER A 408 21.71 12.75 23.99
CA SER A 408 22.93 11.96 24.29
C SER A 408 22.70 10.76 25.23
N LEU A 409 21.50 10.16 25.19
CA LEU A 409 21.15 9.00 26.03
C LEU A 409 21.49 7.65 25.37
N PHE A 410 21.85 7.67 24.11
CA PHE A 410 22.17 6.46 23.35
C PHE A 410 23.69 6.28 23.18
N PRO A 411 24.19 5.03 23.20
CA PRO A 411 23.48 3.83 23.65
C PRO A 411 23.13 3.90 25.14
N LEU A 412 22.07 3.22 25.55
CA LEU A 412 21.80 3.00 26.97
C LEU A 412 23.04 2.33 27.57
N GLN A 413 23.82 3.10 28.29
CA GLN A 413 24.95 2.54 29.00
C GLN A 413 24.39 1.53 30.01
N ASN A 414 24.91 0.33 30.01
CA ASN A 414 24.68 -0.67 31.05
C ASN A 414 25.33 -0.16 32.35
N ASP A 415 24.81 0.97 32.84
CA ASP A 415 25.20 1.50 34.12
C ASP A 415 24.46 0.69 35.18
N PHE A 416 25.15 -0.27 35.78
CA PHE A 416 24.63 -1.15 36.83
C PHE A 416 24.08 -0.39 38.04
N VAL A 417 24.31 0.93 38.10
CA VAL A 417 23.81 1.82 39.15
C VAL A 417 22.36 2.28 38.88
N ARG A 418 21.90 2.28 37.63
CA ARG A 418 20.57 2.80 37.28
C ARG A 418 19.53 1.70 37.23
N LYS A 419 18.56 1.79 38.18
CA LYS A 419 17.36 0.96 38.10
C LYS A 419 16.43 1.50 37.02
N THR A 420 16.23 0.73 35.94
CA THR A 420 15.40 1.10 34.80
C THR A 420 14.02 0.47 34.89
N ALA A 421 12.95 1.28 34.77
CA ALA A 421 11.60 0.78 34.55
C ALA A 421 11.26 0.81 33.06
N ILE A 422 10.83 -0.33 32.55
CA ILE A 422 10.29 -0.47 31.18
C ILE A 422 8.75 -0.43 31.31
N LEU A 423 8.13 0.55 30.68
CA LEU A 423 6.67 0.73 30.66
C LEU A 423 6.16 0.30 29.30
N SER A 424 5.37 -0.76 29.22
CA SER A 424 4.66 -1.20 28.02
C SER A 424 3.21 -0.74 28.11
N ILE A 425 2.85 0.33 27.42
CA ILE A 425 1.53 0.99 27.49
C ILE A 425 0.68 0.56 26.29
N GLY A 426 -0.50 0.05 26.55
CA GLY A 426 -1.48 -0.44 25.59
C GLY A 426 -1.65 -1.96 25.57
N PRO A 427 -0.57 -2.77 25.41
CA PRO A 427 -0.67 -4.23 25.43
C PRO A 427 -1.02 -4.79 26.80
N SER A 428 -1.59 -5.99 26.81
CA SER A 428 -1.87 -6.75 28.02
C SER A 428 -0.78 -7.78 28.38
N GLY A 429 0.33 -7.81 27.63
CA GLY A 429 1.41 -8.79 27.79
C GLY A 429 2.79 -8.27 27.38
N VAL A 430 3.77 -9.16 27.44
CA VAL A 430 5.16 -8.91 27.00
C VAL A 430 5.18 -8.71 25.50
N THR A 431 5.95 -7.72 25.04
CA THR A 431 6.10 -7.39 23.62
C THR A 431 7.53 -7.69 23.14
N PRO A 432 7.77 -7.90 21.83
CA PRO A 432 9.11 -8.07 21.29
C PRO A 432 10.09 -6.95 21.68
N PHE A 433 9.61 -5.70 21.79
CA PHE A 433 10.40 -4.57 22.23
C PHE A 433 10.82 -4.73 23.71
N SER A 434 9.84 -4.95 24.60
CA SER A 434 10.10 -5.06 26.03
C SER A 434 11.03 -6.22 26.36
N GLU A 435 10.93 -7.32 25.62
CA GLU A 435 11.82 -8.47 25.75
C GLU A 435 13.23 -8.15 25.26
N ALA A 436 13.37 -7.47 24.12
CA ALA A 436 14.67 -7.14 23.53
C ALA A 436 15.50 -6.15 24.37
N ILE A 437 14.88 -5.24 25.12
CA ILE A 437 15.58 -4.24 25.95
C ILE A 437 15.74 -4.63 27.41
N LYS A 438 15.13 -5.75 27.84
CA LYS A 438 15.20 -6.23 29.22
C LYS A 438 16.63 -6.63 29.57
N ASN A 439 17.11 -6.20 30.75
CA ASN A 439 18.39 -6.59 31.31
C ASN A 439 18.25 -6.91 32.81
N THR A 440 19.35 -7.27 33.49
CA THR A 440 19.36 -7.69 34.91
C THR A 440 18.90 -6.60 35.90
N ASN A 441 19.01 -5.31 35.52
CA ASN A 441 18.63 -4.16 36.36
C ASN A 441 17.36 -3.46 35.87
N SER A 442 16.58 -4.08 34.98
CA SER A 442 15.35 -3.53 34.45
C SER A 442 14.13 -4.32 34.92
N PHE A 443 13.02 -3.61 35.16
CA PHE A 443 11.74 -4.19 35.52
C PHE A 443 10.67 -3.75 34.52
N LEU A 444 9.88 -4.72 34.05
CA LEU A 444 8.79 -4.49 33.12
C LEU A 444 7.47 -4.22 33.85
N PHE A 445 6.83 -3.13 33.50
CA PHE A 445 5.48 -2.77 33.91
C PHE A 445 4.58 -2.80 32.67
N ILE A 446 3.58 -3.67 32.70
CA ILE A 446 2.53 -3.73 31.66
C ILE A 446 1.39 -2.82 32.13
N VAL A 447 1.04 -1.85 31.31
CA VAL A 447 0.02 -0.84 31.54
C VAL A 447 -1.04 -0.94 30.44
N PRO A 448 -2.04 -1.82 30.61
CA PRO A 448 -3.10 -1.97 29.60
C PRO A 448 -3.85 -0.66 29.38
N LYS A 449 -4.46 -0.49 28.20
CA LYS A 449 -5.20 0.73 27.85
C LYS A 449 -6.45 0.96 28.72
N ASP A 450 -7.01 -0.09 29.29
CA ASP A 450 -8.18 -0.14 30.16
C ASP A 450 -7.82 -0.22 31.65
N ILE A 451 -6.56 0.04 32.02
CA ILE A 451 -6.08 0.03 33.39
C ILE A 451 -6.95 0.93 34.30
N THR A 452 -7.33 0.41 35.46
CA THR A 452 -8.10 1.17 36.44
C THR A 452 -7.25 2.23 37.15
N LEU A 453 -7.89 3.25 37.71
CA LEU A 453 -7.20 4.28 38.52
C LEU A 453 -6.44 3.68 39.71
N VAL A 454 -6.99 2.69 40.37
CA VAL A 454 -6.37 2.03 41.52
C VAL A 454 -5.10 1.29 41.13
N GLU A 455 -5.14 0.59 40.02
CA GLU A 455 -3.96 -0.12 39.45
C GLU A 455 -2.91 0.88 39.00
N LEU A 456 -3.31 1.96 38.32
CA LEU A 456 -2.40 3.00 37.85
C LEU A 456 -1.67 3.69 39.01
N GLU A 457 -2.35 3.96 40.14
CA GLU A 457 -1.71 4.51 41.33
C GLU A 457 -0.74 3.51 41.98
N LYS A 458 -1.03 2.21 41.99
CA LYS A 458 -0.06 1.19 42.41
C LYS A 458 1.19 1.23 41.53
N VAL A 459 1.03 1.29 40.21
CA VAL A 459 2.17 1.40 39.26
C VAL A 459 2.96 2.66 39.58
N LYS A 460 2.34 3.84 39.72
CA LYS A 460 3.03 5.09 40.07
C LYS A 460 3.85 4.99 41.37
N ASN A 461 3.32 4.34 42.37
CA ASN A 461 4.01 4.17 43.65
C ASN A 461 5.24 3.26 43.51
N GLU A 462 5.15 2.17 42.74
CA GLU A 462 6.30 1.30 42.46
C GLU A 462 7.38 2.01 41.66
N LEU A 463 6.99 2.88 40.69
CA LEU A 463 7.93 3.61 39.83
C LEU A 463 8.81 4.62 40.61
N LYS A 464 8.45 5.01 41.81
CA LYS A 464 9.30 5.87 42.69
C LYS A 464 10.66 5.25 43.01
N LYS A 465 10.79 3.94 42.87
CA LYS A 465 12.04 3.18 43.13
C LYS A 465 13.04 3.25 41.96
N TYR A 466 12.64 3.86 40.82
CA TYR A 466 13.40 3.90 39.57
C TYR A 466 13.81 5.33 39.21
N ASN A 467 14.91 5.49 38.52
CA ASN A 467 15.47 6.80 38.12
C ASN A 467 15.71 6.93 36.63
N GLN A 468 15.41 5.87 35.86
CA GLN A 468 15.44 5.85 34.40
C GLN A 468 14.23 5.11 33.89
N PHE A 469 13.64 5.59 32.79
CA PHE A 469 12.41 5.03 32.25
C PHE A 469 12.53 4.84 30.74
N ILE A 470 12.00 3.73 30.25
CA ILE A 470 11.75 3.47 28.83
C ILE A 470 10.26 3.22 28.69
N MET A 471 9.59 4.08 27.97
CA MET A 471 8.13 4.05 27.82
C MET A 471 7.77 3.73 26.38
N ALA A 472 7.30 2.52 26.13
CA ALA A 472 6.79 2.08 24.83
C ALA A 472 5.26 2.26 24.78
N ILE A 473 4.77 2.98 23.80
CA ILE A 473 3.35 3.27 23.59
C ILE A 473 2.92 2.52 22.33
N HIS A 474 1.95 1.63 22.48
CA HIS A 474 1.45 0.77 21.41
C HIS A 474 0.02 1.14 21.04
N ASP A 475 -0.26 1.30 19.76
CA ASP A 475 -1.60 1.51 19.23
C ASP A 475 -1.76 0.84 17.88
N THR A 476 -2.61 -0.18 17.84
CA THR A 476 -2.88 -0.96 16.63
C THR A 476 -3.84 -0.29 15.66
N ARG A 477 -4.43 0.87 16.03
CA ARG A 477 -5.35 1.61 15.15
C ARG A 477 -4.61 2.13 13.92
N LYS A 478 -5.13 1.80 12.76
CA LYS A 478 -4.58 2.22 11.49
C LYS A 478 -4.95 3.67 11.14
N ARG A 479 -6.12 4.13 11.62
CA ARG A 479 -6.70 5.42 11.30
C ARG A 479 -6.88 6.26 12.57
N PRO A 480 -6.13 7.33 12.75
CA PRO A 480 -6.22 8.19 13.94
C PRO A 480 -7.46 9.11 13.95
N ALA A 481 -8.30 9.12 12.91
CA ALA A 481 -9.60 9.80 12.93
C ALA A 481 -10.54 9.24 14.02
N SER A 482 -10.35 7.98 14.42
CA SER A 482 -10.88 7.51 15.70
C SER A 482 -10.05 8.11 16.81
N THR A 483 -10.68 8.76 17.80
CA THR A 483 -10.02 9.25 18.99
C THR A 483 -9.17 8.15 19.61
N LEU A 484 -7.97 8.52 20.07
CA LEU A 484 -7.14 7.61 20.85
C LEU A 484 -7.97 7.11 22.03
N ASP A 485 -8.18 5.80 22.13
CA ASP A 485 -9.05 5.16 23.12
C ASP A 485 -8.42 5.03 24.52
N TYR A 486 -7.30 5.71 24.76
CA TYR A 486 -6.71 5.89 26.07
C TYR A 486 -7.54 6.87 26.89
N ASN A 487 -7.86 6.49 28.13
CA ASN A 487 -8.58 7.37 29.06
C ASN A 487 -7.70 8.56 29.51
N ASN A 488 -8.33 9.61 30.05
CA ASN A 488 -7.61 10.81 30.47
C ASN A 488 -6.57 10.54 31.59
N PRO A 489 -6.84 9.70 32.63
CA PRO A 489 -5.82 9.35 33.60
C PRO A 489 -4.57 8.72 32.99
N LEU A 490 -4.72 7.85 32.00
CA LEU A 490 -3.59 7.23 31.32
C LEU A 490 -2.80 8.26 30.48
N LYS A 491 -3.49 9.17 29.79
CA LYS A 491 -2.83 10.28 29.04
C LYS A 491 -2.04 11.19 29.96
N LEU A 492 -2.59 11.54 31.14
CA LEU A 492 -1.89 12.33 32.16
C LEU A 492 -0.68 11.58 32.74
N PHE A 493 -0.81 10.28 32.96
CA PHE A 493 0.31 9.44 33.37
C PHE A 493 1.44 9.40 32.34
N ILE A 494 1.10 9.26 31.05
CA ILE A 494 2.08 9.30 29.95
C ILE A 494 2.82 10.65 29.95
N ALA A 495 2.09 11.76 30.07
CA ALA A 495 2.67 13.11 30.12
C ALA A 495 3.60 13.32 31.32
N ASP A 496 3.21 12.84 32.52
CA ASP A 496 4.04 12.88 33.73
C ASP A 496 5.32 12.06 33.53
N MET A 497 5.20 10.84 33.02
CA MET A 497 6.36 9.98 32.79
C MET A 497 7.29 10.55 31.71
N ALA A 498 6.77 11.15 30.63
CA ALA A 498 7.56 11.79 29.59
C ALA A 498 8.41 12.94 30.12
N SER A 499 7.93 13.67 31.16
CA SER A 499 8.67 14.78 31.78
C SER A 499 9.87 14.36 32.64
N LYS A 500 10.01 13.05 32.93
CA LYS A 500 11.08 12.48 33.76
C LYS A 500 12.30 12.11 32.88
N ASN A 501 13.22 11.35 33.45
CA ASN A 501 14.35 10.79 32.69
C ASN A 501 13.87 9.62 31.82
N THR A 502 13.08 9.93 30.78
CA THR A 502 12.33 8.95 29.98
C THR A 502 12.76 8.97 28.51
N ILE A 503 13.02 7.77 27.98
CA ILE A 503 13.04 7.50 26.53
C ILE A 503 11.64 7.01 26.17
N SER A 504 10.93 7.76 25.33
CA SER A 504 9.62 7.34 24.81
C SER A 504 9.77 6.72 23.42
N VAL A 505 9.05 5.63 23.19
CA VAL A 505 8.97 4.95 21.87
C VAL A 505 7.50 4.83 21.50
N VAL A 506 7.14 5.19 20.27
CA VAL A 506 5.74 5.18 19.82
C VAL A 506 5.60 4.20 18.65
N PHE A 507 4.97 3.07 18.89
CA PHE A 507 4.59 2.06 17.90
C PHE A 507 3.14 2.30 17.47
N ALA A 508 2.94 3.39 16.74
CA ALA A 508 1.62 3.83 16.29
C ALA A 508 1.75 4.77 15.10
N ASN A 509 0.63 5.03 14.45
CA ASN A 509 0.56 6.10 13.45
C ASN A 509 1.13 7.41 14.03
N PRO A 510 1.98 8.17 13.30
CA PRO A 510 2.64 9.35 13.84
C PRO A 510 1.68 10.41 14.40
N TYR A 511 0.50 10.56 13.83
CA TYR A 511 -0.52 11.49 14.34
C TYR A 511 -1.05 11.14 15.76
N THR A 512 -0.82 9.91 16.24
CA THR A 512 -1.16 9.53 17.62
C THR A 512 -0.42 10.41 18.65
N VAL A 513 0.79 10.85 18.33
CA VAL A 513 1.58 11.75 19.20
C VAL A 513 0.87 13.07 19.45
N ALA A 514 0.12 13.60 18.47
CA ALA A 514 -0.68 14.81 18.66
C ALA A 514 -1.81 14.64 19.71
N GLY A 515 -2.28 13.40 19.91
CA GLY A 515 -3.27 13.04 20.95
C GLY A 515 -2.66 12.78 22.33
N LEU A 516 -1.34 12.87 22.48
CA LEU A 516 -0.58 12.59 23.71
C LEU A 516 0.33 13.79 24.07
N PRO A 517 -0.26 14.94 24.48
CA PRO A 517 0.52 16.12 24.83
C PRO A 517 1.48 15.83 26.00
N GLY A 518 2.68 16.35 25.92
CA GLY A 518 3.74 16.12 26.90
C GLY A 518 4.84 15.16 26.42
N LEU A 519 4.61 14.36 25.36
CA LEU A 519 5.63 13.47 24.82
C LEU A 519 6.86 14.23 24.29
N GLU A 520 6.70 15.48 23.87
CA GLU A 520 7.78 16.36 23.44
C GLU A 520 8.81 16.66 24.55
N LYS A 521 8.45 16.43 25.84
CA LYS A 521 9.33 16.58 26.99
C LYS A 521 10.25 15.39 27.22
N SER A 522 10.04 14.29 26.54
CA SER A 522 10.88 13.10 26.65
C SER A 522 12.34 13.43 26.32
N LYS A 523 13.28 12.85 27.04
CA LYS A 523 14.72 13.00 26.78
C LYS A 523 15.10 12.53 25.39
N ALA A 524 14.49 11.43 24.94
CA ALA A 524 14.45 11.02 23.55
C ALA A 524 13.05 10.52 23.20
N LEU A 525 12.59 10.83 21.99
CA LEU A 525 11.35 10.30 21.42
C LEU A 525 11.69 9.57 20.13
N ILE A 526 11.36 8.28 20.10
CA ILE A 526 11.57 7.40 18.94
C ILE A 526 10.22 7.13 18.31
N MET A 527 10.12 7.39 17.00
CA MET A 527 8.94 7.08 16.20
C MET A 527 9.13 5.75 15.50
N GLY A 528 8.31 4.75 15.84
CA GLY A 528 8.25 3.43 15.23
C GLY A 528 7.09 3.25 14.25
N TYR A 529 6.26 4.27 14.02
CA TYR A 529 5.18 4.36 13.02
C TYR A 529 4.10 3.27 13.08
N GLN A 530 4.44 2.05 13.44
CA GLN A 530 3.58 0.89 13.27
C GLN A 530 3.86 -0.16 14.34
N ASP A 531 2.81 -0.70 14.94
CA ASP A 531 2.92 -1.78 15.93
C ASP A 531 3.11 -3.11 15.20
N MET A 532 4.38 -3.52 15.06
CA MET A 532 4.78 -4.78 14.43
C MET A 532 6.12 -5.28 15.00
N PRO A 533 6.33 -6.60 15.09
CA PRO A 533 7.50 -7.18 15.74
C PRO A 533 8.85 -6.68 15.21
N GLU A 534 8.99 -6.51 13.90
CA GLU A 534 10.24 -6.07 13.27
C GLU A 534 10.55 -4.62 13.61
N MET A 535 9.52 -3.76 13.69
CA MET A 535 9.68 -2.35 14.09
C MET A 535 10.06 -2.24 15.57
N GLU A 536 9.45 -3.05 16.41
CA GLU A 536 9.79 -3.11 17.83
C GLU A 536 11.25 -3.52 18.05
N LYS A 537 11.73 -4.53 17.31
CA LYS A 537 13.15 -4.93 17.30
C LYS A 537 14.05 -3.81 16.78
N SER A 538 13.65 -3.09 15.75
CA SER A 538 14.41 -1.95 15.21
C SER A 538 14.58 -0.83 16.21
N ALA A 539 13.52 -0.46 16.92
CA ALA A 539 13.59 0.56 17.98
C ALA A 539 14.46 0.13 19.15
N ALA A 540 14.39 -1.16 19.54
CA ALA A 540 15.27 -1.72 20.57
C ALA A 540 16.74 -1.64 20.16
N LYS A 541 17.09 -1.99 18.90
CA LYS A 541 18.45 -1.85 18.37
C LYS A 541 18.98 -0.40 18.47
N VAL A 542 18.11 0.60 18.19
CA VAL A 542 18.48 2.02 18.32
C VAL A 542 18.84 2.35 19.78
N ILE A 543 18.00 1.96 20.73
CA ILE A 543 18.23 2.21 22.17
C ILE A 543 19.53 1.55 22.65
N LEU A 544 19.80 0.33 22.20
CA LEU A 544 20.99 -0.44 22.57
C LEU A 544 22.27 -0.02 21.80
N GLY A 545 22.17 0.92 20.85
CA GLY A 545 23.30 1.38 20.04
C GLY A 545 23.72 0.43 18.91
N ASN A 546 22.91 -0.59 18.62
CA ASN A 546 23.15 -1.57 17.56
C ASN A 546 22.62 -1.11 16.18
N LEU A 547 21.92 0.03 16.14
CA LEU A 547 21.40 0.63 14.93
C LEU A 547 21.45 2.16 15.03
N LYS A 548 21.96 2.83 14.01
CA LYS A 548 21.84 4.29 13.85
C LYS A 548 20.53 4.61 13.15
N ALA A 549 19.64 5.34 13.81
CA ALA A 549 18.40 5.80 13.22
C ALA A 549 18.66 6.87 12.15
N ASN A 550 18.14 6.65 10.95
CA ASN A 550 18.28 7.57 9.81
C ASN A 550 16.92 8.02 9.24
N GLY A 551 15.82 7.52 9.80
CA GLY A 551 14.47 7.89 9.37
C GLY A 551 14.19 9.38 9.54
N LYS A 552 13.30 9.92 8.71
CA LYS A 552 12.79 11.29 8.78
C LYS A 552 11.28 11.28 8.83
N LEU A 553 10.66 12.16 9.63
CA LEU A 553 9.20 12.24 9.69
C LEU A 553 8.62 12.48 8.30
N PRO A 554 7.69 11.63 7.82
CA PRO A 554 7.03 11.81 6.54
C PRO A 554 5.89 12.83 6.60
N VAL A 555 5.49 13.24 7.79
CA VAL A 555 4.38 14.18 8.05
C VAL A 555 4.68 15.11 9.22
N THR A 556 4.07 16.28 9.21
CA THR A 556 3.99 17.18 10.36
C THR A 556 2.96 16.64 11.35
N ILE A 557 3.38 16.43 12.60
CA ILE A 557 2.53 15.90 13.68
C ILE A 557 1.86 17.06 14.44
N ASN A 558 2.66 18.04 14.87
CA ASN A 558 2.21 19.18 15.68
C ASN A 558 3.21 20.36 15.56
N SER A 559 3.16 21.33 16.47
CA SER A 559 4.09 22.46 16.48
C SER A 559 5.54 22.08 16.79
N PHE A 560 5.79 20.98 17.47
CA PHE A 560 7.12 20.52 17.89
C PHE A 560 7.78 19.61 16.83
N PHE A 561 7.01 18.80 16.13
CA PHE A 561 7.51 17.77 15.22
C PHE A 561 6.96 17.98 13.81
N LYS A 562 7.86 18.31 12.87
CA LYS A 562 7.54 18.70 11.50
C LYS A 562 8.00 17.65 10.50
N TYR A 563 7.44 17.71 9.31
CA TYR A 563 7.97 16.96 8.16
C TYR A 563 9.48 17.16 8.03
N GLY A 564 10.20 16.06 7.83
CA GLY A 564 11.64 16.04 7.67
C GLY A 564 12.44 15.99 8.97
N ASP A 565 11.80 16.15 10.13
CA ASP A 565 12.49 16.02 11.42
C ASP A 565 13.05 14.60 11.60
N GLY A 566 14.20 14.54 12.24
CA GLY A 566 14.91 13.33 12.61
C GLY A 566 16.34 13.67 12.99
N ALA A 567 16.72 13.33 14.23
CA ALA A 567 18.05 13.59 14.74
C ALA A 567 19.08 12.68 14.05
N GLN A 568 20.23 13.23 13.69
CA GLN A 568 21.37 12.42 13.27
C GLN A 568 22.06 11.85 14.51
N MET A 569 22.12 10.55 14.62
CA MET A 569 22.92 9.87 15.62
C MET A 569 24.39 9.91 15.18
N LYS A 570 25.27 10.43 16.06
CA LYS A 570 26.73 10.51 15.81
C LYS A 570 27.39 9.14 15.74
#